data_db7fdebab0aef4eb684bf5adcb0747ec
#
_entry.id   db7fdebab0aef4eb684bf5adcb0747ec
#
_cell.length_a   1.000
_cell.length_b   1.000
_cell.length_c   1.000
_cell.angle_alpha   90.00
_cell.angle_beta   90.00
_cell.angle_gamma   90.00
#
_symmetry.space_group_name_H-M   'P 1'
#
loop_
_entity.id
_entity.type
_entity.pdbx_description
1 polymer ?
#
loop_
_entity_poly.entity_id
_entity_poly.type
_entity_poly.pdbx_seq_one_letter_code
_entity_poly.pdbx_strand_id
1 'polypeptide(L)'
;MKILVSVFNNLGTDQRVEKVCQTLSENGYEIELLGNNWAGLPPLERNYPFSRIILKSKILRFAYVEFQRKLYQELLKKADKNTILLSNDLDTLLPNYLISKKLNIPLVYDSHEIFTEMPAINGRFTQKIWRRLEQWIVPKLKYMMTASESYADWFHETYHIERPVAVQNFPRKTVNPQDYTESNSKKIILYQGVINPSRGLDKMIPAMKFIENAEFWIAGDGPRKEEYFRLTESLGLAHKIKFLGKLPPE
;
A
#
# COMPACT_ATOMS: atom_id res chain seq x y z
N MET A 1 -21.05 12.21 9.83
CA MET A 1 -20.87 10.75 10.04
C MET A 1 -19.38 10.51 10.21
N LYS A 2 -18.98 9.78 11.26
CA LYS A 2 -17.57 9.50 11.58
C LYS A 2 -17.07 8.25 10.84
N ILE A 3 -15.83 8.32 10.31
CA ILE A 3 -15.15 7.18 9.71
C ILE A 3 -13.81 6.97 10.44
N LEU A 4 -13.63 5.81 11.06
CA LEU A 4 -12.36 5.39 11.63
C LEU A 4 -11.61 4.56 10.59
N VAL A 5 -10.49 5.10 10.14
CA VAL A 5 -9.63 4.48 9.13
C VAL A 5 -8.42 3.86 9.82
N SER A 6 -8.07 2.62 9.52
CA SER A 6 -6.92 1.94 10.11
C SER A 6 -6.01 1.34 9.05
N VAL A 7 -4.68 1.46 9.27
CA VAL A 7 -3.64 0.92 8.39
C VAL A 7 -2.40 0.52 9.20
N PHE A 8 -1.70 -0.53 8.76
CA PHE A 8 -0.46 -0.97 9.40
C PHE A 8 0.77 -0.30 8.77
N ASN A 9 0.94 0.99 8.99
CA ASN A 9 2.16 1.73 8.63
C ASN A 9 2.30 3.01 9.47
N ASN A 10 3.36 3.78 9.21
CA ASN A 10 3.64 5.02 9.93
C ASN A 10 2.97 6.26 9.34
N LEU A 11 2.08 6.10 8.40
CA LEU A 11 1.30 7.15 7.70
C LEU A 11 2.11 8.10 6.82
N GLY A 12 3.43 7.97 6.77
CA GLY A 12 4.29 8.97 6.10
C GLY A 12 4.32 8.86 4.58
N THR A 13 4.05 7.66 4.02
CA THR A 13 4.25 7.39 2.59
C THR A 13 3.05 6.71 1.90
N ASP A 14 1.98 6.50 2.61
CA ASP A 14 0.79 5.83 2.06
C ASP A 14 -0.11 6.81 1.32
N GLN A 15 0.17 6.99 0.04
CA GLN A 15 -0.58 7.90 -0.82
C GLN A 15 -2.02 7.45 -1.08
N ARG A 16 -2.30 6.13 -1.06
CA ARG A 16 -3.66 5.63 -1.27
C ARG A 16 -4.56 5.99 -0.09
N VAL A 17 -4.14 5.63 1.11
CA VAL A 17 -4.89 5.95 2.34
C VAL A 17 -5.04 7.45 2.50
N GLU A 18 -4.00 8.22 2.18
CA GLU A 18 -4.07 9.68 2.21
C GLU A 18 -5.16 10.24 1.28
N LYS A 19 -5.16 9.81 0.01
CA LYS A 19 -6.14 10.26 -0.99
C LYS A 19 -7.57 9.90 -0.60
N VAL A 20 -7.78 8.67 -0.10
CA VAL A 20 -9.09 8.21 0.39
C VAL A 20 -9.55 9.05 1.57
N CYS A 21 -8.72 9.22 2.60
CA CYS A 21 -9.06 10.04 3.77
C CYS A 21 -9.36 11.49 3.40
N GLN A 22 -8.54 12.07 2.52
CA GLN A 22 -8.74 13.44 2.08
C GLN A 22 -10.04 13.60 1.29
N THR A 23 -10.32 12.70 0.34
CA THR A 23 -11.57 12.71 -0.43
C THR A 23 -12.79 12.61 0.48
N LEU A 24 -12.76 11.72 1.47
CA LEU A 24 -13.85 11.58 2.43
C LEU A 24 -14.01 12.84 3.29
N SER A 25 -12.92 13.43 3.76
CA SER A 25 -12.92 14.66 4.54
C SER A 25 -13.49 15.85 3.73
N GLU A 26 -13.08 16.01 2.47
CA GLU A 26 -13.58 17.03 1.54
C GLU A 26 -15.07 16.86 1.24
N ASN A 27 -15.62 15.65 1.39
CA ASN A 27 -17.05 15.37 1.23
C ASN A 27 -17.83 15.37 2.56
N GLY A 28 -17.28 15.98 3.62
CA GLY A 28 -17.98 16.26 4.87
C GLY A 28 -18.05 15.10 5.85
N TYR A 29 -17.25 14.04 5.67
CA TYR A 29 -17.11 13.00 6.67
C TYR A 29 -16.08 13.40 7.73
N GLU A 30 -16.35 13.06 8.99
CA GLU A 30 -15.41 13.21 10.07
C GLU A 30 -14.43 12.02 10.06
N ILE A 31 -13.18 12.27 9.68
CA ILE A 31 -12.16 11.22 9.53
C ILE A 31 -11.27 11.20 10.76
N GLU A 32 -10.95 10.00 11.24
CA GLU A 32 -9.85 9.77 12.16
C GLU A 32 -9.01 8.58 11.66
N LEU A 33 -7.73 8.84 11.34
CA LEU A 33 -6.80 7.85 10.78
C LEU A 33 -5.91 7.25 11.87
N LEU A 34 -5.88 5.92 11.96
CA LEU A 34 -5.09 5.15 12.91
C LEU A 34 -3.98 4.38 12.19
N GLY A 35 -2.73 4.76 12.44
CA GLY A 35 -1.53 4.04 12.00
C GLY A 35 -0.70 3.55 13.17
N ASN A 36 0.59 3.35 12.94
CA ASN A 36 1.54 2.94 13.98
C ASN A 36 2.92 3.60 13.79
N ASN A 37 3.85 3.31 14.72
CA ASN A 37 5.22 3.82 14.65
C ASN A 37 6.21 2.84 14.01
N TRP A 38 5.75 1.81 13.31
CA TRP A 38 6.64 0.90 12.61
C TRP A 38 7.41 1.64 11.52
N ALA A 39 8.71 1.41 11.45
CA ALA A 39 9.65 2.16 10.59
C ALA A 39 9.76 3.66 10.92
N GLY A 40 9.52 4.06 12.17
CA GLY A 40 9.75 5.41 12.67
C GLY A 40 8.51 6.30 12.69
N LEU A 41 8.72 7.55 13.08
CA LEU A 41 7.68 8.58 13.22
C LEU A 41 8.05 9.81 12.37
N PRO A 42 7.93 9.74 11.04
CA PRO A 42 8.20 10.91 10.21
C PRO A 42 7.22 12.05 10.56
N PRO A 43 7.64 13.32 10.40
CA PRO A 43 6.71 14.45 10.46
C PRO A 43 5.55 14.22 9.51
N LEU A 44 4.34 14.61 9.92
CA LEU A 44 3.13 14.42 9.14
C LEU A 44 2.18 15.58 9.39
N GLU A 45 1.73 16.20 8.32
CA GLU A 45 0.66 17.20 8.33
C GLU A 45 -0.53 16.65 7.56
N ARG A 46 -1.72 16.73 8.15
CA ARG A 46 -2.99 16.30 7.56
C ARG A 46 -4.09 17.28 7.97
N ASN A 47 -5.04 17.49 7.09
CA ASN A 47 -6.23 18.31 7.36
C ASN A 47 -7.34 17.55 8.13
N TYR A 48 -7.06 16.34 8.58
CA TYR A 48 -7.94 15.50 9.39
C TYR A 48 -7.16 14.87 10.56
N PRO A 49 -7.83 14.53 11.67
CA PRO A 49 -7.20 13.88 12.83
C PRO A 49 -6.53 12.56 12.46
N PHE A 50 -5.35 12.35 13.01
CA PHE A 50 -4.65 11.06 12.95
C PHE A 50 -3.95 10.73 14.25
N SER A 51 -3.72 9.45 14.48
CA SER A 51 -2.89 8.97 15.59
C SER A 51 -2.07 7.75 15.20
N ARG A 52 -0.93 7.57 15.90
CA ARG A 52 -0.02 6.45 15.69
C ARG A 52 0.07 5.60 16.95
N ILE A 53 -0.38 4.36 16.84
CA ILE A 53 -0.28 3.37 17.91
C ILE A 53 1.18 3.03 18.14
N ILE A 54 1.68 3.26 19.34
CA ILE A 54 3.08 2.99 19.69
C ILE A 54 3.27 1.50 19.94
N LEU A 55 4.04 0.86 19.06
CA LEU A 55 4.46 -0.54 19.16
C LEU A 55 5.82 -0.62 19.86
N LYS A 56 5.94 -1.55 20.79
CA LYS A 56 7.19 -1.83 21.52
C LYS A 56 8.00 -2.93 20.83
N SER A 57 7.33 -3.82 20.12
CA SER A 57 7.97 -4.94 19.41
C SER A 57 8.80 -4.45 18.24
N LYS A 58 10.04 -4.93 18.16
CA LYS A 58 10.97 -4.68 17.04
C LYS A 58 10.96 -5.81 15.99
N ILE A 59 10.25 -6.88 16.25
CA ILE A 59 10.14 -8.05 15.37
C ILE A 59 8.75 -8.02 14.73
N LEU A 60 8.70 -7.98 13.41
CA LEU A 60 7.48 -7.74 12.62
C LEU A 60 6.30 -8.66 13.00
N ARG A 61 6.55 -9.98 13.17
CA ARG A 61 5.49 -10.93 13.55
C ARG A 61 4.85 -10.61 14.90
N PHE A 62 5.62 -10.13 15.86
CA PHE A 62 5.11 -9.72 17.18
C PHE A 62 4.50 -8.32 17.13
N ALA A 63 5.03 -7.44 16.29
CA ALA A 63 4.44 -6.12 16.05
C ALA A 63 3.03 -6.24 15.46
N TYR A 64 2.77 -7.18 14.56
CA TYR A 64 1.42 -7.46 14.07
C TYR A 64 0.47 -7.87 15.19
N VAL A 65 0.85 -8.80 16.06
CA VAL A 65 0.00 -9.24 17.19
C VAL A 65 -0.25 -8.08 18.17
N GLU A 66 0.79 -7.33 18.50
CA GLU A 66 0.68 -6.15 19.37
C GLU A 66 -0.23 -5.09 18.76
N PHE A 67 -0.08 -4.82 17.47
CA PHE A 67 -0.91 -3.85 16.74
C PHE A 67 -2.39 -4.27 16.72
N GLN A 68 -2.69 -5.51 16.36
CA GLN A 68 -4.06 -6.05 16.34
C GLN A 68 -4.77 -5.81 17.69
N ARG A 69 -4.09 -6.14 18.79
CA ARG A 69 -4.65 -5.93 20.14
C ARG A 69 -4.87 -4.46 20.46
N LYS A 70 -3.87 -3.61 20.19
CA LYS A 70 -3.95 -2.17 20.49
C LYS A 70 -4.96 -1.47 19.58
N LEU A 71 -5.00 -1.82 18.31
CA LEU A 71 -6.00 -1.30 17.37
C LEU A 71 -7.42 -1.65 17.83
N TYR A 72 -7.67 -2.90 18.24
CA TYR A 72 -8.96 -3.27 18.82
C TYR A 72 -9.36 -2.38 20.00
N GLN A 73 -8.42 -2.11 20.89
CA GLN A 73 -8.66 -1.24 22.07
C GLN A 73 -8.96 0.20 21.65
N GLU A 74 -8.22 0.76 20.69
CA GLU A 74 -8.45 2.12 20.19
C GLU A 74 -9.79 2.22 19.44
N LEU A 75 -10.12 1.27 18.59
CA LEU A 75 -11.40 1.22 17.90
C LEU A 75 -12.56 1.12 18.90
N LEU A 76 -12.44 0.29 19.94
CA LEU A 76 -13.47 0.16 20.98
C LEU A 76 -13.73 1.43 21.76
N LYS A 77 -12.69 2.26 21.98
CA LYS A 77 -12.82 3.56 22.67
C LYS A 77 -13.44 4.64 21.79
N LYS A 78 -13.15 4.60 20.47
CA LYS A 78 -13.43 5.69 19.54
C LYS A 78 -14.71 5.48 18.71
N ALA A 79 -15.11 4.22 18.51
CA ALA A 79 -16.27 3.88 17.71
C ALA A 79 -17.57 3.96 18.52
N ASP A 80 -18.62 4.47 17.89
CA ASP A 80 -20.00 4.49 18.37
C ASP A 80 -20.96 3.96 17.27
N LYS A 81 -22.28 4.03 17.51
CA LYS A 81 -23.30 3.55 16.56
C LYS A 81 -23.36 4.33 15.25
N ASN A 82 -22.78 5.54 15.20
CA ASN A 82 -22.74 6.39 14.01
C ASN A 82 -21.41 6.32 13.27
N THR A 83 -20.56 5.35 13.64
CA THR A 83 -19.23 5.17 13.08
C THR A 83 -19.24 4.15 11.94
N ILE A 84 -18.52 4.44 10.86
CA ILE A 84 -18.12 3.48 9.83
C ILE A 84 -16.65 3.12 10.07
N LEU A 85 -16.31 1.83 9.98
CA LEU A 85 -14.93 1.36 10.02
C LEU A 85 -14.42 1.19 8.59
N LEU A 86 -13.22 1.73 8.30
CA LEU A 86 -12.50 1.49 7.06
C LEU A 86 -11.18 0.79 7.38
N SER A 87 -11.11 -0.49 7.04
CA SER A 87 -9.95 -1.35 7.26
C SER A 87 -9.11 -1.42 6.00
N ASN A 88 -7.88 -0.94 6.05
CA ASN A 88 -6.93 -1.05 4.94
C ASN A 88 -6.06 -2.29 5.14
N ASP A 89 -6.05 -3.15 4.15
CA ASP A 89 -5.37 -4.44 4.09
C ASP A 89 -5.75 -5.46 5.18
N LEU A 90 -5.32 -6.69 4.98
CA LEU A 90 -5.68 -7.84 5.82
C LEU A 90 -5.15 -7.71 7.26
N ASP A 91 -4.06 -6.97 7.43
CA ASP A 91 -3.40 -6.76 8.72
C ASP A 91 -4.14 -5.81 9.68
N THR A 92 -5.18 -5.12 9.22
CA THR A 92 -6.10 -4.36 10.09
C THR A 92 -7.49 -4.99 10.17
N LEU A 93 -7.79 -6.00 9.36
CA LEU A 93 -9.14 -6.50 9.16
C LEU A 93 -9.75 -7.14 10.41
N LEU A 94 -9.00 -7.98 11.14
CA LEU A 94 -9.54 -8.70 12.31
C LEU A 94 -10.09 -7.77 13.40
N PRO A 95 -9.36 -6.78 13.93
CA PRO A 95 -9.90 -5.90 14.96
C PRO A 95 -11.10 -5.07 14.47
N ASN A 96 -11.07 -4.61 13.22
CA ASN A 96 -12.20 -3.91 12.62
C ASN A 96 -13.44 -4.80 12.51
N TYR A 97 -13.27 -6.04 12.05
CA TYR A 97 -14.37 -7.00 11.97
C TYR A 97 -15.00 -7.31 13.33
N LEU A 98 -14.17 -7.54 14.35
CA LEU A 98 -14.65 -7.82 15.71
C LEU A 98 -15.43 -6.64 16.30
N ILE A 99 -14.96 -5.39 16.09
CA ILE A 99 -15.66 -4.18 16.54
C ILE A 99 -16.94 -3.96 15.74
N SER A 100 -16.91 -4.12 14.43
CA SER A 100 -18.10 -4.04 13.57
C SER A 100 -19.21 -4.97 14.05
N LYS A 101 -18.86 -6.23 14.35
CA LYS A 101 -19.82 -7.20 14.90
C LYS A 101 -20.29 -6.86 16.29
N LYS A 102 -19.40 -6.42 17.17
CA LYS A 102 -19.74 -6.09 18.57
C LYS A 102 -20.69 -4.89 18.67
N LEU A 103 -20.47 -3.86 17.86
CA LEU A 103 -21.26 -2.62 17.90
C LEU A 103 -22.38 -2.59 16.85
N ASN A 104 -22.44 -3.58 15.97
CA ASN A 104 -23.35 -3.66 14.82
C ASN A 104 -23.25 -2.41 13.93
N ILE A 105 -22.02 -2.03 13.54
CA ILE A 105 -21.70 -0.90 12.69
C ILE A 105 -21.09 -1.33 11.37
N PRO A 106 -21.20 -0.51 10.30
CA PRO A 106 -20.65 -0.83 8.99
C PRO A 106 -19.11 -0.98 9.01
N LEU A 107 -18.62 -1.96 8.24
CA LEU A 107 -17.21 -2.16 7.95
C LEU A 107 -17.01 -2.17 6.44
N VAL A 108 -16.12 -1.31 5.95
CA VAL A 108 -15.59 -1.33 4.59
C VAL A 108 -14.18 -1.90 4.65
N TYR A 109 -13.89 -2.88 3.81
CA TYR A 109 -12.55 -3.44 3.66
C TYR A 109 -11.93 -2.94 2.35
N ASP A 110 -10.80 -2.25 2.43
CA ASP A 110 -9.99 -1.83 1.28
C ASP A 110 -8.75 -2.71 1.16
N SER A 111 -8.73 -3.58 0.16
CA SER A 111 -7.59 -4.45 -0.13
C SER A 111 -6.73 -3.82 -1.22
N HIS A 112 -5.53 -3.40 -0.85
CA HIS A 112 -4.58 -2.75 -1.77
C HIS A 112 -3.87 -3.76 -2.67
N GLU A 113 -3.69 -4.98 -2.19
CA GLU A 113 -3.06 -6.10 -2.89
C GLU A 113 -3.78 -7.40 -2.51
N ILE A 114 -3.55 -8.47 -3.25
CA ILE A 114 -3.95 -9.81 -2.79
C ILE A 114 -2.93 -10.23 -1.73
N PHE A 115 -3.19 -9.83 -0.48
CA PHE A 115 -2.23 -9.91 0.62
C PHE A 115 -1.66 -11.31 0.80
N THR A 116 -2.48 -12.33 0.66
CA THR A 116 -2.08 -13.74 0.84
C THR A 116 -1.21 -14.28 -0.30
N GLU A 117 -1.17 -13.60 -1.44
CA GLU A 117 -0.40 -13.99 -2.61
C GLU A 117 0.88 -13.14 -2.80
N MET A 118 1.16 -12.23 -1.87
CA MET A 118 2.37 -11.40 -1.95
C MET A 118 3.65 -12.25 -1.92
N PRO A 119 4.64 -11.96 -2.77
CA PRO A 119 5.93 -12.67 -2.79
C PRO A 119 6.64 -12.69 -1.43
N ALA A 120 6.43 -11.65 -0.61
CA ALA A 120 7.07 -11.51 0.71
C ALA A 120 6.65 -12.58 1.72
N ILE A 121 5.45 -13.16 1.58
CA ILE A 121 4.92 -14.18 2.51
C ILE A 121 4.71 -15.54 1.85
N ASN A 122 4.87 -15.61 0.54
CA ASN A 122 4.64 -16.84 -0.24
C ASN A 122 5.51 -18.01 0.29
N GLY A 123 4.88 -19.17 0.50
CA GLY A 123 5.51 -20.38 1.02
C GLY A 123 5.83 -20.35 2.53
N ARG A 124 5.59 -19.24 3.23
CA ARG A 124 5.85 -19.14 4.68
C ARG A 124 4.66 -19.65 5.50
N PHE A 125 4.93 -20.13 6.73
CA PHE A 125 3.87 -20.53 7.66
C PHE A 125 2.87 -19.39 7.95
N THR A 126 3.34 -18.15 8.00
CA THR A 126 2.49 -16.96 8.19
C THR A 126 1.45 -16.77 7.09
N GLN A 127 1.75 -17.17 5.84
CA GLN A 127 0.77 -17.15 4.73
C GLN A 127 -0.47 -18.00 5.06
N LYS A 128 -0.27 -19.18 5.66
CA LYS A 128 -1.39 -20.07 6.03
C LYS A 128 -2.30 -19.43 7.10
N ILE A 129 -1.71 -18.67 8.03
CA ILE A 129 -2.47 -17.96 9.06
C ILE A 129 -3.31 -16.84 8.42
N TRP A 130 -2.68 -16.01 7.58
CA TRP A 130 -3.36 -14.92 6.89
C TRP A 130 -4.45 -15.43 5.94
N ARG A 131 -4.18 -16.51 5.19
CA ARG A 131 -5.17 -17.12 4.30
C ARG A 131 -6.38 -17.66 5.07
N ARG A 132 -6.19 -18.28 6.23
CA ARG A 132 -7.30 -18.71 7.08
C ARG A 132 -8.13 -17.54 7.61
N LEU A 133 -7.47 -16.46 7.99
CA LEU A 133 -8.15 -15.24 8.44
C LEU A 133 -8.99 -14.63 7.31
N GLU A 134 -8.40 -14.49 6.13
CA GLU A 134 -9.06 -13.98 4.93
C GLU A 134 -10.27 -14.83 4.55
N GLN A 135 -10.11 -16.15 4.44
CA GLN A 135 -11.18 -17.12 4.16
C GLN A 135 -12.31 -17.08 5.20
N TRP A 136 -11.98 -16.77 6.44
CA TRP A 136 -12.99 -16.68 7.50
C TRP A 136 -13.78 -15.37 7.47
N ILE A 137 -13.15 -14.24 7.17
CA ILE A 137 -13.78 -12.93 7.28
C ILE A 137 -14.35 -12.46 5.94
N VAL A 138 -13.60 -12.53 4.84
CA VAL A 138 -13.97 -11.93 3.54
C VAL A 138 -15.36 -12.39 3.06
N PRO A 139 -15.75 -13.68 3.14
CA PRO A 139 -17.09 -14.10 2.72
C PRO A 139 -18.25 -13.51 3.54
N LYS A 140 -17.96 -12.83 4.64
CA LYS A 140 -18.96 -12.22 5.54
C LYS A 140 -19.01 -10.70 5.44
N LEU A 141 -18.17 -10.11 4.60
CA LEU A 141 -18.14 -8.68 4.36
C LEU A 141 -19.24 -8.28 3.38
N LYS A 142 -19.90 -7.16 3.69
CA LYS A 142 -20.91 -6.57 2.82
C LYS A 142 -20.30 -5.50 1.90
N TYR A 143 -19.27 -4.83 2.36
CA TYR A 143 -18.66 -3.72 1.64
C TYR A 143 -17.17 -3.95 1.49
N MET A 144 -16.73 -4.02 0.25
CA MET A 144 -15.33 -4.22 -0.08
C MET A 144 -14.93 -3.40 -1.30
N MET A 145 -13.75 -2.82 -1.25
CA MET A 145 -13.10 -2.20 -2.39
C MET A 145 -11.66 -2.69 -2.53
N THR A 146 -11.08 -2.50 -3.71
CA THR A 146 -9.72 -2.95 -4.01
C THR A 146 -9.05 -2.06 -5.05
N ALA A 147 -7.74 -2.24 -5.25
CA ALA A 147 -6.91 -1.33 -6.05
C ALA A 147 -7.02 -1.52 -7.57
N SER A 148 -7.57 -2.63 -8.05
CA SER A 148 -7.68 -2.90 -9.50
C SER A 148 -8.86 -3.81 -9.84
N GLU A 149 -9.29 -3.75 -11.10
CA GLU A 149 -10.33 -4.61 -11.63
C GLU A 149 -9.96 -6.11 -11.51
N SER A 150 -8.72 -6.46 -11.84
CA SER A 150 -8.24 -7.85 -11.74
C SER A 150 -8.24 -8.37 -10.30
N TYR A 151 -8.00 -7.53 -9.31
CA TYR A 151 -8.13 -7.93 -7.90
C TYR A 151 -9.60 -8.10 -7.52
N ALA A 152 -10.49 -7.23 -8.02
CA ALA A 152 -11.92 -7.37 -7.80
C ALA A 152 -12.45 -8.70 -8.35
N ASP A 153 -12.03 -9.07 -9.56
CA ASP A 153 -12.37 -10.36 -10.18
C ASP A 153 -11.83 -11.53 -9.37
N TRP A 154 -10.57 -11.45 -8.95
CA TRP A 154 -9.94 -12.50 -8.13
C TRP A 154 -10.69 -12.74 -6.80
N PHE A 155 -11.07 -11.68 -6.08
CA PHE A 155 -11.84 -11.81 -4.83
C PHE A 155 -13.24 -12.38 -5.07
N HIS A 156 -13.91 -11.92 -6.13
CA HIS A 156 -15.21 -12.45 -6.53
C HIS A 156 -15.17 -13.96 -6.81
N GLU A 157 -14.22 -14.38 -7.65
CA GLU A 157 -14.06 -15.79 -8.06
C GLU A 157 -13.58 -16.68 -6.90
N THR A 158 -12.63 -16.19 -6.08
CA THR A 158 -12.03 -16.98 -5.01
C THR A 158 -12.97 -17.19 -3.83
N TYR A 159 -13.74 -16.15 -3.47
CA TYR A 159 -14.58 -16.18 -2.26
C TYR A 159 -16.08 -16.24 -2.54
N HIS A 160 -16.50 -16.21 -3.81
CA HIS A 160 -17.91 -16.20 -4.24
C HIS A 160 -18.72 -15.09 -3.58
N ILE A 161 -18.13 -13.90 -3.44
CA ILE A 161 -18.73 -12.70 -2.88
C ILE A 161 -19.21 -11.77 -4.00
N GLU A 162 -20.03 -10.77 -3.65
CA GLU A 162 -20.29 -9.65 -4.56
C GLU A 162 -18.96 -9.02 -4.99
N ARG A 163 -18.84 -8.71 -6.28
CA ARG A 163 -17.60 -8.18 -6.85
C ARG A 163 -17.22 -6.86 -6.16
N PRO A 164 -16.03 -6.76 -5.54
CA PRO A 164 -15.57 -5.53 -4.91
C PRO A 164 -15.50 -4.35 -5.89
N VAL A 165 -15.67 -3.14 -5.39
CA VAL A 165 -15.50 -1.92 -6.19
C VAL A 165 -14.01 -1.66 -6.42
N ALA A 166 -13.59 -1.53 -7.67
CA ALA A 166 -12.22 -1.17 -8.01
C ALA A 166 -12.01 0.36 -7.86
N VAL A 167 -11.23 0.74 -6.87
CA VAL A 167 -10.81 2.13 -6.62
C VAL A 167 -9.32 2.24 -6.89
N GLN A 168 -8.96 2.66 -8.09
CA GLN A 168 -7.57 2.71 -8.54
C GLN A 168 -6.81 3.88 -7.91
N ASN A 169 -5.51 3.67 -7.66
CA ASN A 169 -4.64 4.69 -7.06
C ASN A 169 -3.99 5.59 -8.13
N PHE A 170 -4.78 6.39 -8.82
CA PHE A 170 -4.26 7.36 -9.79
C PHE A 170 -3.58 8.55 -9.10
N PRO A 171 -2.54 9.14 -9.74
CA PRO A 171 -2.02 10.43 -9.32
C PRO A 171 -3.09 11.52 -9.49
N ARG A 172 -3.01 12.58 -8.69
CA ARG A 172 -3.87 13.75 -8.90
C ARG A 172 -3.54 14.42 -10.23
N LYS A 173 -4.55 14.89 -10.92
CA LYS A 173 -4.35 15.67 -12.16
C LYS A 173 -3.62 16.96 -11.79
N THR A 174 -2.39 17.13 -12.25
CA THR A 174 -1.66 18.40 -12.18
C THR A 174 -2.19 19.35 -13.28
N VAL A 175 -2.34 20.64 -12.94
CA VAL A 175 -3.02 21.63 -13.79
C VAL A 175 -2.21 22.01 -15.05
N ASN A 176 -0.92 21.67 -15.14
CA ASN A 176 -0.09 21.89 -16.32
C ASN A 176 0.66 20.61 -16.70
N PRO A 177 0.19 19.83 -17.68
CA PRO A 177 1.12 19.04 -18.46
C PRO A 177 2.03 20.05 -19.16
N GLN A 178 3.29 20.13 -18.75
CA GLN A 178 4.28 20.81 -19.56
C GLN A 178 4.23 20.17 -20.96
N ASP A 179 4.09 20.99 -21.98
CA ASP A 179 4.21 20.53 -23.36
C ASP A 179 5.57 19.86 -23.51
N TYR A 180 5.56 18.53 -23.55
CA TYR A 180 6.77 17.78 -23.85
C TYR A 180 7.09 18.04 -25.31
N THR A 181 7.94 19.03 -25.57
CA THR A 181 8.55 19.17 -26.88
C THR A 181 9.41 17.93 -27.12
N GLU A 182 9.13 17.20 -28.18
CA GLU A 182 10.01 16.12 -28.63
C GLU A 182 11.40 16.69 -28.86
N SER A 183 12.27 16.44 -27.89
CA SER A 183 13.70 16.77 -28.06
C SER A 183 14.34 15.59 -28.82
N ASN A 184 15.23 15.90 -29.76
CA ASN A 184 16.09 14.91 -30.44
C ASN A 184 17.11 14.25 -29.49
N SER A 185 16.91 14.37 -28.18
CA SER A 185 17.70 13.75 -27.12
C SER A 185 17.37 12.27 -26.97
N LYS A 186 18.27 11.50 -26.37
CA LYS A 186 18.04 10.09 -26.01
C LYS A 186 16.74 9.94 -25.23
N LYS A 187 15.95 8.93 -25.56
CA LYS A 187 14.73 8.61 -24.81
C LYS A 187 15.07 8.12 -23.41
N ILE A 188 14.23 8.44 -22.45
CA ILE A 188 14.38 8.00 -21.06
C ILE A 188 13.35 6.91 -20.78
N ILE A 189 13.81 5.75 -20.35
CA ILE A 189 13.00 4.71 -19.76
C ILE A 189 13.12 4.91 -18.24
N LEU A 190 12.00 5.15 -17.56
CA LEU A 190 11.98 5.42 -16.13
C LEU A 190 11.41 4.24 -15.35
N TYR A 191 12.16 3.78 -14.35
CA TYR A 191 11.63 2.98 -13.25
C TYR A 191 11.50 3.89 -12.03
N GLN A 192 10.31 3.90 -11.42
CA GLN A 192 10.08 4.63 -10.16
C GLN A 192 9.48 3.67 -9.12
N GLY A 193 10.16 3.51 -8.00
CA GLY A 193 9.65 2.66 -6.91
C GLY A 193 10.73 2.02 -6.05
N VAL A 194 10.28 1.19 -5.10
CA VAL A 194 11.18 0.46 -4.19
C VAL A 194 11.92 -0.64 -4.96
N ILE A 195 13.24 -0.68 -4.83
CA ILE A 195 14.12 -1.64 -5.52
C ILE A 195 14.08 -2.98 -4.77
N ASN A 196 12.99 -3.72 -4.99
CA ASN A 196 12.71 -5.04 -4.39
C ASN A 196 12.86 -6.16 -5.42
N PRO A 197 12.96 -7.43 -4.96
CA PRO A 197 12.77 -8.59 -5.83
C PRO A 197 11.43 -8.54 -6.57
N SER A 198 11.34 -9.20 -7.72
CA SER A 198 10.11 -9.33 -8.53
C SER A 198 9.56 -8.01 -9.10
N ARG A 199 10.40 -6.96 -9.19
CA ARG A 199 10.06 -5.69 -9.86
C ARG A 199 10.54 -5.61 -11.30
N GLY A 200 11.08 -6.70 -11.84
CA GLY A 200 11.51 -6.79 -13.24
C GLY A 200 12.86 -6.14 -13.57
N LEU A 201 13.56 -5.53 -12.60
CA LEU A 201 14.85 -4.90 -12.84
C LEU A 201 15.93 -5.91 -13.24
N ASP A 202 15.86 -7.15 -12.76
CA ASP A 202 16.71 -8.28 -13.13
C ASP A 202 16.60 -8.63 -14.63
N LYS A 203 15.49 -8.27 -15.27
CA LYS A 203 15.25 -8.46 -16.71
C LYS A 203 15.51 -7.18 -17.50
N MET A 204 15.07 -6.04 -16.96
CA MET A 204 15.19 -4.75 -17.67
C MET A 204 16.66 -4.31 -17.81
N ILE A 205 17.48 -4.49 -16.77
CA ILE A 205 18.92 -4.13 -16.84
C ILE A 205 19.63 -4.86 -17.97
N PRO A 206 19.59 -6.21 -18.10
CA PRO A 206 20.18 -6.89 -19.26
C PRO A 206 19.53 -6.51 -20.60
N ALA A 207 18.24 -6.23 -20.63
CA ALA A 207 17.53 -5.86 -21.87
C ALA A 207 18.06 -4.55 -22.47
N MET A 208 18.65 -3.66 -21.66
CA MET A 208 19.27 -2.42 -22.15
C MET A 208 20.42 -2.63 -23.12
N LYS A 209 20.97 -3.83 -23.25
CA LYS A 209 21.96 -4.18 -24.28
C LYS A 209 21.38 -4.05 -25.70
N PHE A 210 20.08 -4.34 -25.82
CA PHE A 210 19.37 -4.41 -27.11
C PHE A 210 18.61 -3.12 -27.44
N ILE A 211 18.60 -2.14 -26.53
CA ILE A 211 17.88 -0.88 -26.71
C ILE A 211 18.88 0.21 -27.09
N GLU A 212 18.76 0.74 -28.30
CA GLU A 212 19.55 1.87 -28.77
C GLU A 212 18.81 3.19 -28.47
N ASN A 213 19.56 4.31 -28.44
CA ASN A 213 19.04 5.67 -28.27
C ASN A 213 18.15 5.91 -27.03
N ALA A 214 18.35 5.12 -25.96
CA ALA A 214 17.67 5.31 -24.71
C ALA A 214 18.62 5.18 -23.50
N GLU A 215 18.29 5.88 -22.43
CA GLU A 215 18.86 5.69 -21.10
C GLU A 215 17.81 5.08 -20.17
N PHE A 216 18.24 4.25 -19.23
CA PHE A 216 17.37 3.70 -18.19
C PHE A 216 17.65 4.37 -16.85
N TRP A 217 16.67 5.09 -16.34
CA TRP A 217 16.75 5.79 -15.05
C TRP A 217 15.99 5.04 -13.99
N ILE A 218 16.66 4.76 -12.86
CA ILE A 218 16.11 4.02 -11.72
C ILE A 218 16.00 5.00 -10.56
N ALA A 219 14.76 5.50 -10.33
CA ALA A 219 14.41 6.38 -9.23
C ALA A 219 13.81 5.55 -8.08
N GLY A 220 14.56 5.42 -6.98
CA GLY A 220 14.15 4.67 -5.81
C GLY A 220 15.31 4.17 -4.98
N ASP A 221 14.98 3.45 -3.91
CA ASP A 221 15.93 2.77 -3.04
C ASP A 221 15.35 1.43 -2.60
N GLY A 222 16.18 0.54 -2.06
CA GLY A 222 15.70 -0.76 -1.60
C GLY A 222 16.81 -1.79 -1.42
N PRO A 223 16.48 -2.96 -0.84
CA PRO A 223 17.47 -3.96 -0.45
C PRO A 223 18.26 -4.58 -1.61
N ARG A 224 17.78 -4.46 -2.86
CA ARG A 224 18.44 -4.99 -4.06
C ARG A 224 19.23 -3.94 -4.85
N LYS A 225 19.33 -2.69 -4.37
CA LYS A 225 20.01 -1.61 -5.09
C LYS A 225 21.45 -1.95 -5.43
N GLU A 226 22.23 -2.36 -4.42
CA GLU A 226 23.65 -2.70 -4.61
C GLU A 226 23.85 -3.91 -5.55
N GLU A 227 22.96 -4.89 -5.50
CA GLU A 227 22.99 -6.03 -6.41
C GLU A 227 22.78 -5.60 -7.86
N TYR A 228 21.78 -4.77 -8.11
CA TYR A 228 21.48 -4.29 -9.47
C TYR A 228 22.51 -3.28 -9.96
N PHE A 229 23.13 -2.52 -9.08
CA PHE A 229 24.26 -1.68 -9.43
C PHE A 229 25.44 -2.52 -9.94
N ARG A 230 25.84 -3.56 -9.20
CA ARG A 230 26.90 -4.48 -9.62
C ARG A 230 26.55 -5.23 -10.92
N LEU A 231 25.29 -5.61 -11.10
CA LEU A 231 24.82 -6.22 -12.35
C LEU A 231 25.01 -5.26 -13.53
N THR A 232 24.69 -3.99 -13.36
CA THR A 232 24.88 -2.95 -14.37
C THR A 232 26.35 -2.82 -14.77
N GLU A 233 27.25 -2.78 -13.80
CA GLU A 233 28.71 -2.70 -14.03
C GLU A 233 29.24 -3.96 -14.73
N SER A 234 28.87 -5.14 -14.27
CA SER A 234 29.31 -6.42 -14.85
C SER A 234 28.89 -6.59 -16.30
N LEU A 235 27.81 -5.94 -16.71
CA LEU A 235 27.31 -5.95 -18.09
C LEU A 235 27.85 -4.79 -18.96
N GLY A 236 28.67 -3.89 -18.39
CA GLY A 236 29.22 -2.72 -19.09
C GLY A 236 28.18 -1.66 -19.44
N LEU A 237 27.05 -1.61 -18.71
CA LEU A 237 25.91 -0.74 -19.02
C LEU A 237 25.86 0.56 -18.18
N ALA A 238 26.90 0.87 -17.41
CA ALA A 238 26.95 2.07 -16.57
C ALA A 238 26.77 3.39 -17.37
N HIS A 239 27.12 3.38 -18.66
CA HIS A 239 26.93 4.53 -19.55
C HIS A 239 25.48 4.76 -19.99
N LYS A 240 24.59 3.76 -19.83
CA LYS A 240 23.16 3.79 -20.20
C LYS A 240 22.22 3.78 -19.03
N ILE A 241 22.66 3.34 -17.83
CA ILE A 241 21.78 3.12 -16.67
C ILE A 241 22.19 4.05 -15.54
N LYS A 242 21.23 4.83 -15.03
CA LYS A 242 21.45 5.79 -13.94
C LYS A 242 20.61 5.43 -12.73
N PHE A 243 21.25 5.31 -11.57
CA PHE A 243 20.58 5.16 -10.28
C PHE A 243 20.44 6.55 -9.63
N LEU A 244 19.22 7.08 -9.61
CA LEU A 244 18.91 8.43 -9.12
C LEU A 244 18.73 8.49 -7.61
N GLY A 245 18.61 7.32 -6.94
CA GLY A 245 18.26 7.27 -5.53
C GLY A 245 16.79 7.63 -5.27
N LYS A 246 16.46 7.86 -4.01
CA LYS A 246 15.11 8.23 -3.59
C LYS A 246 14.86 9.70 -3.94
N LEU A 247 13.88 9.94 -4.80
CA LEU A 247 13.40 11.28 -5.12
C LEU A 247 12.23 11.65 -4.21
N PRO A 248 12.07 12.92 -3.80
CA PRO A 248 10.88 13.37 -3.10
C PRO A 248 9.66 13.24 -4.03
N PRO A 249 8.48 12.90 -3.50
CA PRO A 249 7.24 13.06 -4.25
C PRO A 249 6.98 14.55 -4.49
N GLU A 250 6.61 14.91 -5.70
CA GLU A 250 6.14 16.27 -6.02
C GLU A 250 4.69 16.47 -5.54
#